data_49c325a23699e8ea45e996b6025c0b17
#
_entry.id   49c325a23699e8ea45e996b6025c0b17
#
_cell.length_a   1.000
_cell.length_b   1.000
_cell.length_c   1.000
_cell.angle_alpha   90.00
_cell.angle_beta   90.00
_cell.angle_gamma   90.00
#
_symmetry.space_group_name_H-M   'P 1'
#
loop_
_entity.id
_entity.type
_entity.pdbx_description
1 polymer ?
#
loop_
_entity_poly.entity_id
_entity_poly.type
_entity_poly.pdbx_seq_one_letter_code
_entity_poly.pdbx_strand_id
1 'polypeptide(L)'
;MKDSNNTYIDIFAGCGGLSLGLHNAGWRGFFAIEKSPQAFNTLSHNLIKKKKHFEWVDWLPQTEHDINEVITNYSKQLKNLQGKVTMIVGGPPCQGFSIAGQRNEKDERNKLIDSYIKFVSLVKPKLIFFENVKGFTMEFRNNAQKGKKYSQIVTTKLDKTGYFVFGKLINFGDYGIPQKRTRFILVGIRKDIEDSSIEKAQAFFERLEQNRFQFLQGKKLTTNPTIEDALSDLLSSREKIETPDRKGFQSGIYHRTKSNYQRLARKENKKDKFPNSHSFAKQTAKVVERLKRVQAVTNECKNISTELKKLLDIHTQVLVPLKANEQTPTVTSHPDDMIHYCEPRILTVRECARLQSFPDWFEFQDKYTTGGKLRKKEVPRYTQVGNAIPPLFAEQAGLILKQLI
;
A
#
# COMPACT_ATOMS: atom_id res chain seq x y z
N MET A 1 -25.67 5.99 -21.34
CA MET A 1 -25.49 4.78 -20.51
C MET A 1 -24.11 4.86 -19.87
N LYS A 2 -23.98 4.84 -18.52
CA LYS A 2 -22.67 4.84 -17.87
C LYS A 2 -21.99 3.52 -18.23
N ASP A 3 -20.75 3.57 -18.77
CA ASP A 3 -19.95 2.40 -19.13
C ASP A 3 -19.94 1.38 -17.99
N SER A 4 -20.68 0.28 -18.14
CA SER A 4 -20.76 -0.82 -17.18
C SER A 4 -19.47 -1.67 -17.11
N ASN A 5 -18.45 -1.32 -17.90
CA ASN A 5 -17.31 -2.20 -18.17
C ASN A 5 -16.13 -2.08 -17.21
N ASN A 6 -16.07 -1.10 -16.32
CA ASN A 6 -14.90 -0.87 -15.47
C ASN A 6 -15.22 -1.04 -13.97
N THR A 7 -15.76 -2.20 -13.61
CA THR A 7 -16.12 -2.52 -12.23
C THR A 7 -15.11 -3.47 -11.58
N TYR A 8 -14.92 -3.35 -10.27
CA TYR A 8 -14.01 -4.25 -9.55
C TYR A 8 -14.46 -4.54 -8.11
N ILE A 9 -13.94 -5.63 -7.55
CA ILE A 9 -14.00 -5.97 -6.13
C ILE A 9 -12.59 -5.93 -5.57
N ASP A 10 -12.39 -5.25 -4.42
CA ASP A 10 -11.10 -5.20 -3.72
C ASP A 10 -11.12 -6.17 -2.54
N ILE A 11 -10.32 -7.23 -2.60
CA ILE A 11 -10.22 -8.20 -1.50
C ILE A 11 -8.85 -8.07 -0.80
N PHE A 12 -8.87 -8.06 0.53
CA PHE A 12 -7.74 -7.63 1.37
C PHE A 12 -7.40 -6.15 1.17
N ALA A 13 -8.44 -5.32 1.12
CA ALA A 13 -8.37 -3.93 0.67
C ALA A 13 -7.51 -3.02 1.56
N GLY A 14 -7.21 -3.42 2.80
CA GLY A 14 -6.49 -2.59 3.76
C GLY A 14 -7.21 -1.26 4.00
N CYS A 15 -6.45 -0.18 4.06
CA CYS A 15 -7.01 1.18 4.18
C CYS A 15 -7.49 1.77 2.84
N GLY A 16 -7.42 1.02 1.72
CA GLY A 16 -7.94 1.45 0.43
C GLY A 16 -6.95 2.16 -0.50
N GLY A 17 -5.63 1.95 -0.34
CA GLY A 17 -4.63 2.59 -1.20
C GLY A 17 -4.74 2.16 -2.68
N LEU A 18 -4.94 0.86 -2.94
CA LEU A 18 -5.20 0.32 -4.29
C LEU A 18 -6.51 0.88 -4.85
N SER A 19 -7.59 0.80 -4.07
CA SER A 19 -8.90 1.32 -4.44
C SER A 19 -8.89 2.82 -4.73
N LEU A 20 -8.10 3.64 -4.00
CA LEU A 20 -7.94 5.06 -4.29
C LEU A 20 -7.29 5.30 -5.67
N GLY A 21 -6.24 4.54 -6.01
CA GLY A 21 -5.63 4.64 -7.32
C GLY A 21 -6.57 4.21 -8.45
N LEU A 22 -7.34 3.15 -8.27
CA LEU A 22 -8.36 2.70 -9.21
C LEU A 22 -9.50 3.73 -9.35
N HIS A 23 -9.91 4.39 -8.27
CA HIS A 23 -10.82 5.53 -8.32
C HIS A 23 -10.30 6.65 -9.23
N ASN A 24 -9.04 7.04 -9.05
CA ASN A 24 -8.38 8.07 -9.86
C ASN A 24 -8.27 7.66 -11.34
N ALA A 25 -8.10 6.37 -11.61
CA ALA A 25 -8.11 5.81 -12.96
C ALA A 25 -9.53 5.66 -13.55
N GLY A 26 -10.58 6.02 -12.80
CA GLY A 26 -11.99 5.97 -13.24
C GLY A 26 -12.59 4.56 -13.26
N TRP A 27 -12.10 3.65 -12.41
CA TRP A 27 -12.77 2.39 -12.09
C TRP A 27 -13.87 2.62 -11.04
N ARG A 28 -14.83 1.72 -10.97
CA ARG A 28 -15.92 1.71 -9.99
C ARG A 28 -15.82 0.48 -9.11
N GLY A 29 -15.75 0.68 -7.80
CA GLY A 29 -15.78 -0.42 -6.84
C GLY A 29 -17.19 -0.99 -6.66
N PHE A 30 -17.33 -2.31 -6.65
CA PHE A 30 -18.57 -2.97 -6.25
C PHE A 30 -18.68 -3.04 -4.73
N PHE A 31 -17.65 -3.61 -4.09
CA PHE A 31 -17.44 -3.63 -2.64
C PHE A 31 -15.99 -3.95 -2.33
N ALA A 32 -15.63 -3.84 -1.06
CA ALA A 32 -14.32 -4.20 -0.55
C ALA A 32 -14.43 -5.19 0.62
N ILE A 33 -13.46 -6.11 0.73
CA ILE A 33 -13.33 -7.04 1.85
C ILE A 33 -12.02 -6.72 2.58
N GLU A 34 -12.15 -6.37 3.85
CA GLU A 34 -11.03 -6.14 4.78
C GLU A 34 -11.45 -6.66 6.16
N LYS A 35 -10.57 -7.44 6.80
CA LYS A 35 -10.86 -8.06 8.09
C LYS A 35 -10.60 -7.13 9.28
N SER A 36 -9.66 -6.18 9.14
CA SER A 36 -9.33 -5.26 10.21
C SER A 36 -10.36 -4.13 10.30
N PRO A 37 -11.06 -3.96 11.44
CA PRO A 37 -12.01 -2.86 11.61
C PRO A 37 -11.32 -1.50 11.44
N GLN A 38 -10.08 -1.32 11.92
CA GLN A 38 -9.36 -0.05 11.81
C GLN A 38 -9.02 0.31 10.35
N ALA A 39 -8.56 -0.66 9.56
CA ALA A 39 -8.27 -0.45 8.15
C ALA A 39 -9.55 -0.21 7.36
N PHE A 40 -10.61 -0.99 7.64
CA PHE A 40 -11.92 -0.79 7.02
C PHE A 40 -12.53 0.58 7.36
N ASN A 41 -12.41 1.05 8.60
CA ASN A 41 -12.86 2.39 9.01
C ASN A 41 -12.20 3.49 8.17
N THR A 42 -10.90 3.38 7.91
CA THR A 42 -10.18 4.31 7.04
C THR A 42 -10.67 4.24 5.59
N LEU A 43 -10.83 3.05 5.02
CA LEU A 43 -11.39 2.84 3.68
C LEU A 43 -12.81 3.42 3.59
N SER A 44 -13.67 3.08 4.55
CA SER A 44 -15.07 3.53 4.59
C SER A 44 -15.17 5.06 4.68
N HIS A 45 -14.39 5.69 5.57
CA HIS A 45 -14.36 7.14 5.72
C HIS A 45 -14.05 7.84 4.39
N ASN A 46 -12.99 7.42 3.72
CA ASN A 46 -12.48 8.11 2.52
C ASN A 46 -13.22 7.72 1.24
N LEU A 47 -13.46 6.41 1.02
CA LEU A 47 -13.89 5.92 -0.29
C LEU A 47 -15.38 5.59 -0.36
N ILE A 48 -16.00 5.18 0.76
CA ILE A 48 -17.44 4.94 0.78
C ILE A 48 -18.18 6.25 1.08
N LYS A 49 -17.87 6.90 2.22
CA LYS A 49 -18.62 8.07 2.69
C LYS A 49 -18.24 9.34 1.93
N LYS A 50 -16.92 9.66 1.83
CA LYS A 50 -16.44 10.93 1.25
C LYS A 50 -16.45 10.93 -0.28
N LYS A 51 -15.92 9.90 -0.94
CA LYS A 51 -15.83 9.81 -2.40
C LYS A 51 -16.98 9.07 -3.06
N LYS A 52 -17.79 8.32 -2.32
CA LYS A 52 -18.90 7.48 -2.83
C LYS A 52 -18.42 6.61 -3.99
N HIS A 53 -17.23 6.02 -3.82
CA HIS A 53 -16.56 5.29 -4.88
C HIS A 53 -17.12 3.90 -5.12
N PHE A 54 -17.61 3.24 -4.05
CA PHE A 54 -18.19 1.93 -4.12
C PHE A 54 -19.71 2.01 -4.34
N GLU A 55 -20.22 1.22 -5.27
CA GLU A 55 -21.68 1.06 -5.47
C GLU A 55 -22.31 0.29 -4.34
N TRP A 56 -21.55 -0.57 -3.72
CA TRP A 56 -21.87 -1.49 -2.65
C TRP A 56 -23.13 -2.33 -2.90
N VAL A 57 -23.02 -3.61 -2.72
CA VAL A 57 -24.14 -4.56 -2.94
C VAL A 57 -25.02 -4.66 -1.70
N ASP A 58 -26.34 -4.75 -1.87
CA ASP A 58 -27.30 -4.73 -0.78
C ASP A 58 -27.20 -5.92 0.19
N TRP A 59 -26.71 -7.05 -0.30
CA TRP A 59 -26.60 -8.29 0.48
C TRP A 59 -25.35 -8.37 1.37
N LEU A 60 -24.37 -7.46 1.24
CA LEU A 60 -23.16 -7.42 2.05
C LEU A 60 -23.17 -6.17 2.92
N PRO A 61 -23.16 -6.27 4.26
CA PRO A 61 -23.06 -5.11 5.14
C PRO A 61 -21.81 -4.28 4.88
N GLN A 62 -21.90 -2.95 5.06
CA GLN A 62 -20.75 -2.03 4.90
C GLN A 62 -19.88 -2.02 6.17
N THR A 63 -19.35 -3.18 6.54
CA THR A 63 -18.48 -3.40 7.70
C THR A 63 -17.25 -4.21 7.30
N GLU A 64 -16.37 -4.45 8.24
CA GLU A 64 -15.25 -5.37 8.07
C GLU A 64 -15.73 -6.80 7.89
N HIS A 65 -15.03 -7.57 7.04
CA HIS A 65 -15.36 -8.97 6.75
C HIS A 65 -14.11 -9.83 6.62
N ASP A 66 -14.17 -11.04 7.19
CA ASP A 66 -13.24 -12.12 6.84
C ASP A 66 -13.64 -12.72 5.49
N ILE A 67 -12.69 -12.88 4.58
CA ILE A 67 -12.95 -13.43 3.23
C ILE A 67 -13.57 -14.84 3.28
N ASN A 68 -13.18 -15.67 4.26
CA ASN A 68 -13.71 -17.03 4.38
C ASN A 68 -15.19 -17.02 4.81
N GLU A 69 -15.56 -16.08 5.69
CA GLU A 69 -16.96 -15.89 6.09
C GLU A 69 -17.80 -15.41 4.90
N VAL A 70 -17.28 -14.47 4.10
CA VAL A 70 -17.96 -14.01 2.87
C VAL A 70 -18.12 -15.14 1.88
N ILE A 71 -17.10 -15.95 1.64
CA ILE A 71 -17.16 -17.12 0.75
C ILE A 71 -18.19 -18.13 1.25
N THR A 72 -18.28 -18.36 2.55
CA THR A 72 -19.17 -19.35 3.14
C THR A 72 -20.62 -18.87 3.13
N ASN A 73 -20.85 -17.65 3.62
CA ASN A 73 -22.21 -17.14 3.86
C ASN A 73 -22.88 -16.60 2.59
N TYR A 74 -22.10 -16.12 1.59
CA TYR A 74 -22.59 -15.45 0.39
C TYR A 74 -22.19 -16.16 -0.92
N SER A 75 -21.91 -17.46 -0.88
CA SER A 75 -21.45 -18.21 -2.07
C SER A 75 -22.38 -18.09 -3.27
N LYS A 76 -23.72 -18.13 -3.04
CA LYS A 76 -24.72 -17.98 -4.10
C LYS A 76 -24.69 -16.57 -4.72
N GLN A 77 -24.62 -15.54 -3.88
CA GLN A 77 -24.56 -14.14 -4.32
C GLN A 77 -23.27 -13.87 -5.10
N LEU A 78 -22.12 -14.41 -4.65
CA LEU A 78 -20.86 -14.30 -5.38
C LEU A 78 -20.94 -14.96 -6.75
N LYS A 79 -21.54 -16.14 -6.88
CA LYS A 79 -21.78 -16.79 -8.20
C LYS A 79 -22.68 -15.94 -9.11
N ASN A 80 -23.65 -15.25 -8.56
CA ASN A 80 -24.53 -14.35 -9.31
C ASN A 80 -23.83 -13.09 -9.84
N LEU A 81 -22.57 -12.84 -9.42
CA LEU A 81 -21.72 -11.75 -9.94
C LEU A 81 -20.93 -12.16 -11.19
N GLN A 82 -20.98 -13.43 -11.62
CA GLN A 82 -20.31 -13.86 -12.85
C GLN A 82 -20.81 -13.03 -14.05
N GLY A 83 -19.85 -12.50 -14.82
CA GLY A 83 -20.12 -11.62 -15.96
C GLY A 83 -20.47 -10.16 -15.61
N LYS A 84 -20.68 -9.81 -14.33
CA LYS A 84 -21.03 -8.45 -13.88
C LYS A 84 -19.84 -7.68 -13.33
N VAL A 85 -18.78 -8.37 -12.90
CA VAL A 85 -17.58 -7.80 -12.33
C VAL A 85 -16.43 -7.97 -13.31
N THR A 86 -15.82 -6.85 -13.69
CA THR A 86 -14.73 -6.88 -14.64
C THR A 86 -13.43 -7.37 -14.01
N MET A 87 -13.11 -6.95 -12.78
CA MET A 87 -11.84 -7.24 -12.17
C MET A 87 -11.97 -7.59 -10.68
N ILE A 88 -11.15 -8.53 -10.22
CA ILE A 88 -10.83 -8.70 -8.81
C ILE A 88 -9.42 -8.20 -8.59
N VAL A 89 -9.26 -7.32 -7.59
CA VAL A 89 -7.96 -6.83 -7.16
C VAL A 89 -7.68 -7.23 -5.71
N GLY A 90 -6.42 -7.27 -5.31
CA GLY A 90 -6.05 -7.48 -3.91
C GLY A 90 -4.70 -8.12 -3.72
N GLY A 91 -4.24 -8.08 -2.48
CA GLY A 91 -2.98 -8.66 -2.03
C GLY A 91 -3.18 -9.45 -0.74
N PRO A 92 -3.37 -10.77 -0.78
CA PRO A 92 -3.49 -11.55 0.45
C PRO A 92 -2.26 -11.36 1.33
N PRO A 93 -2.43 -11.18 2.67
CA PRO A 93 -1.34 -10.92 3.58
C PRO A 93 -0.31 -12.04 3.61
N CYS A 94 0.97 -11.67 3.51
CA CYS A 94 2.10 -12.56 3.29
C CYS A 94 3.14 -12.47 4.41
N GLN A 95 2.73 -12.45 5.67
CA GLN A 95 3.69 -12.34 6.78
C GLN A 95 4.61 -13.58 6.88
N GLY A 96 4.18 -14.75 6.38
CA GLY A 96 5.03 -15.95 6.26
C GLY A 96 6.15 -15.83 5.21
N PHE A 97 6.09 -14.86 4.28
CA PHE A 97 7.07 -14.70 3.18
C PHE A 97 7.89 -13.43 3.27
N SER A 98 7.59 -12.53 4.21
CA SER A 98 8.39 -11.31 4.41
C SER A 98 9.84 -11.68 4.69
N ILE A 99 10.79 -10.96 4.06
CA ILE A 99 12.24 -11.13 4.30
C ILE A 99 12.57 -10.88 5.78
N ALA A 100 11.80 -10.06 6.45
CA ALA A 100 11.89 -9.80 7.90
C ALA A 100 11.15 -10.82 8.78
N GLY A 101 10.40 -11.79 8.20
CA GLY A 101 9.63 -12.81 8.91
C GLY A 101 10.32 -14.19 8.93
N GLN A 102 9.76 -15.11 9.74
CA GLN A 102 10.33 -16.46 9.94
C GLN A 102 10.15 -17.42 8.76
N ARG A 103 9.53 -17.02 7.64
CA ARG A 103 9.27 -17.84 6.44
C ARG A 103 8.72 -19.22 6.76
N ASN A 104 7.64 -19.27 7.54
CA ASN A 104 7.02 -20.53 7.95
C ASN A 104 5.96 -20.96 6.92
N GLU A 105 6.17 -22.13 6.28
CA GLU A 105 5.25 -22.74 5.32
C GLU A 105 3.89 -23.08 5.95
N LYS A 106 3.87 -23.45 7.23
CA LYS A 106 2.66 -23.82 7.98
C LYS A 106 1.86 -22.62 8.50
N ASP A 107 2.25 -21.39 8.12
CA ASP A 107 1.53 -20.19 8.54
C ASP A 107 0.10 -20.22 7.95
N GLU A 108 -0.90 -20.11 8.82
CA GLU A 108 -2.32 -20.12 8.41
C GLU A 108 -2.67 -19.05 7.37
N ARG A 109 -1.87 -17.98 7.31
CA ARG A 109 -2.04 -16.92 6.32
C ARG A 109 -1.74 -17.37 4.89
N ASN A 110 -1.01 -18.48 4.71
CA ASN A 110 -0.81 -19.11 3.41
C ASN A 110 -2.13 -19.68 2.85
N LYS A 111 -3.07 -20.05 3.74
CA LYS A 111 -4.43 -20.49 3.38
C LYS A 111 -5.25 -19.35 2.75
N LEU A 112 -4.91 -18.08 3.02
CA LEU A 112 -5.61 -16.92 2.44
C LEU A 112 -5.40 -16.79 0.93
N ILE A 113 -4.32 -17.37 0.40
CA ILE A 113 -4.12 -17.51 -1.04
C ILE A 113 -5.17 -18.45 -1.65
N ASP A 114 -5.45 -19.56 -0.97
CA ASP A 114 -6.50 -20.50 -1.43
C ASP A 114 -7.88 -19.85 -1.35
N SER A 115 -8.12 -19.03 -0.32
CA SER A 115 -9.34 -18.23 -0.21
C SER A 115 -9.46 -17.21 -1.35
N TYR A 116 -8.35 -16.54 -1.73
CA TYR A 116 -8.29 -15.65 -2.89
C TYR A 116 -8.71 -16.41 -4.17
N ILE A 117 -8.08 -17.55 -4.44
CA ILE A 117 -8.35 -18.36 -5.63
C ILE A 117 -9.79 -18.87 -5.64
N LYS A 118 -10.30 -19.32 -4.49
CA LYS A 118 -11.71 -19.75 -4.34
C LYS A 118 -12.68 -18.60 -4.63
N PHE A 119 -12.39 -17.39 -4.14
CA PHE A 119 -13.19 -16.20 -4.40
C PHE A 119 -13.21 -15.87 -5.92
N VAL A 120 -12.03 -15.87 -6.56
CA VAL A 120 -11.89 -15.69 -8.02
C VAL A 120 -12.70 -16.74 -8.79
N SER A 121 -12.64 -18.01 -8.37
CA SER A 121 -13.39 -19.11 -9.03
C SER A 121 -14.91 -18.96 -8.91
N LEU A 122 -15.40 -18.34 -7.83
CA LEU A 122 -16.83 -18.07 -7.64
C LEU A 122 -17.32 -16.91 -8.52
N VAL A 123 -16.57 -15.81 -8.57
CA VAL A 123 -16.98 -14.57 -9.26
C VAL A 123 -16.62 -14.61 -10.74
N LYS A 124 -15.57 -15.32 -11.14
CA LYS A 124 -15.04 -15.41 -12.52
C LYS A 124 -14.92 -14.03 -13.21
N PRO A 125 -14.14 -13.08 -12.66
CA PRO A 125 -13.93 -11.77 -13.28
C PRO A 125 -13.22 -11.92 -14.63
N LYS A 126 -13.28 -10.90 -15.48
CA LYS A 126 -12.50 -10.85 -16.73
C LYS A 126 -10.99 -10.71 -16.44
N LEU A 127 -10.64 -9.90 -15.45
CA LEU A 127 -9.27 -9.58 -15.06
C LEU A 127 -9.00 -9.93 -13.59
N ILE A 128 -7.75 -10.23 -13.30
CA ILE A 128 -7.19 -10.35 -11.96
C ILE A 128 -6.01 -9.40 -11.85
N PHE A 129 -5.94 -8.63 -10.76
CA PHE A 129 -4.75 -7.90 -10.35
C PHE A 129 -4.37 -8.31 -8.92
N PHE A 130 -3.24 -8.98 -8.80
CA PHE A 130 -2.76 -9.55 -7.54
C PHE A 130 -1.43 -8.91 -7.15
N GLU A 131 -1.28 -8.47 -5.90
CA GLU A 131 -0.04 -7.90 -5.36
C GLU A 131 0.50 -8.76 -4.22
N ASN A 132 1.83 -8.83 -4.13
CA ASN A 132 2.49 -9.44 -2.99
C ASN A 132 3.93 -8.92 -2.77
N VAL A 133 4.52 -9.27 -1.63
CA VAL A 133 5.90 -8.88 -1.28
C VAL A 133 6.93 -9.58 -2.17
N LYS A 134 8.13 -8.96 -2.34
CA LYS A 134 9.26 -9.55 -3.09
C LYS A 134 9.59 -10.98 -2.64
N GLY A 135 9.52 -11.27 -1.34
CA GLY A 135 9.79 -12.61 -0.81
C GLY A 135 8.89 -13.72 -1.34
N PHE A 136 7.73 -13.37 -1.91
CA PHE A 136 6.80 -14.30 -2.57
C PHE A 136 7.39 -14.98 -3.81
N THR A 137 8.37 -14.37 -4.45
CA THR A 137 9.10 -14.91 -5.62
C THR A 137 10.37 -15.66 -5.24
N MET A 138 10.68 -15.78 -3.93
CA MET A 138 11.88 -16.45 -3.45
C MET A 138 11.57 -17.88 -3.04
N GLU A 139 12.56 -18.76 -3.19
CA GLU A 139 12.45 -20.17 -2.81
C GLU A 139 12.38 -20.35 -1.30
N PHE A 140 11.67 -21.40 -0.87
CA PHE A 140 11.75 -21.87 0.51
C PHE A 140 13.11 -22.53 0.75
N ARG A 141 13.79 -22.12 1.81
CA ARG A 141 15.10 -22.68 2.18
C ARG A 141 14.99 -23.98 2.95
N ASN A 142 13.92 -24.14 3.74
CA ASN A 142 13.68 -25.28 4.62
C ASN A 142 12.23 -25.74 4.43
N ASN A 143 11.94 -27.03 4.41
CA ASN A 143 10.64 -27.69 4.44
C ASN A 143 10.33 -28.54 3.19
N ALA A 144 9.19 -29.23 3.17
CA ALA A 144 8.75 -30.13 2.11
C ALA A 144 8.65 -29.49 0.71
N GLN A 145 8.58 -28.14 0.63
CA GLN A 145 8.53 -27.40 -0.62
C GLN A 145 9.85 -26.69 -0.99
N LYS A 146 11.00 -27.21 -0.52
CA LYS A 146 12.31 -26.69 -0.87
C LYS A 146 12.45 -26.55 -2.40
N GLY A 147 12.92 -25.37 -2.85
CA GLY A 147 13.08 -25.07 -4.28
C GLY A 147 11.81 -24.56 -4.97
N LYS A 148 10.62 -24.58 -4.35
CA LYS A 148 9.39 -24.01 -4.93
C LYS A 148 9.20 -22.56 -4.52
N LYS A 149 8.67 -21.76 -5.46
CA LYS A 149 8.30 -20.35 -5.25
C LYS A 149 6.79 -20.24 -5.13
N TYR A 150 6.30 -19.49 -4.13
CA TYR A 150 4.84 -19.33 -3.99
C TYR A 150 4.21 -18.61 -5.20
N SER A 151 4.94 -17.71 -5.85
CA SER A 151 4.50 -17.09 -7.10
C SER A 151 4.15 -18.14 -8.16
N GLN A 152 4.96 -19.19 -8.31
CA GLN A 152 4.69 -20.29 -9.25
C GLN A 152 3.46 -21.12 -8.84
N ILE A 153 3.28 -21.38 -7.53
CA ILE A 153 2.12 -22.11 -7.01
C ILE A 153 0.83 -21.34 -7.35
N VAL A 154 0.81 -20.03 -7.09
CA VAL A 154 -0.36 -19.17 -7.39
C VAL A 154 -0.63 -19.08 -8.89
N THR A 155 0.42 -18.87 -9.70
CA THR A 155 0.31 -18.87 -11.16
C THR A 155 -0.32 -20.17 -11.66
N THR A 156 0.19 -21.34 -11.23
CA THR A 156 -0.35 -22.66 -11.64
C THR A 156 -1.80 -22.86 -11.18
N LYS A 157 -2.14 -22.42 -9.96
CA LYS A 157 -3.53 -22.54 -9.46
C LYS A 157 -4.49 -21.65 -10.24
N LEU A 158 -4.13 -20.41 -10.53
CA LEU A 158 -4.95 -19.49 -11.33
C LEU A 158 -5.07 -19.93 -12.78
N ASP A 159 -4.00 -20.47 -13.38
CA ASP A 159 -4.04 -21.06 -14.73
C ASP A 159 -5.06 -22.20 -14.80
N LYS A 160 -5.05 -23.12 -13.80
CA LYS A 160 -6.04 -24.20 -13.67
C LYS A 160 -7.48 -23.71 -13.46
N THR A 161 -7.67 -22.50 -12.96
CA THR A 161 -9.01 -21.88 -12.82
C THR A 161 -9.47 -21.13 -14.07
N GLY A 162 -8.72 -21.21 -15.16
CA GLY A 162 -9.11 -20.67 -16.46
C GLY A 162 -8.59 -19.28 -16.77
N TYR A 163 -7.40 -18.91 -16.26
CA TYR A 163 -6.76 -17.62 -16.52
C TYR A 163 -5.39 -17.78 -17.20
N PHE A 164 -5.08 -16.96 -18.20
CA PHE A 164 -3.71 -16.67 -18.58
C PHE A 164 -3.14 -15.70 -17.56
N VAL A 165 -2.02 -16.05 -16.93
CA VAL A 165 -1.44 -15.25 -15.84
C VAL A 165 0.02 -14.98 -16.09
N PHE A 166 0.43 -13.72 -15.87
CA PHE A 166 1.82 -13.32 -15.91
C PHE A 166 2.15 -12.41 -14.72
N GLY A 167 3.34 -12.58 -14.13
CA GLY A 167 3.75 -11.82 -12.95
C GLY A 167 5.19 -11.36 -13.02
N LYS A 168 5.45 -10.12 -12.56
CA LYS A 168 6.78 -9.47 -12.55
C LYS A 168 7.01 -8.74 -11.24
N LEU A 169 8.27 -8.60 -10.83
CA LEU A 169 8.68 -7.69 -9.76
C LEU A 169 8.71 -6.26 -10.28
N ILE A 170 8.01 -5.36 -9.59
CA ILE A 170 7.95 -3.93 -9.90
C ILE A 170 8.51 -3.15 -8.72
N ASN A 171 9.42 -2.20 -8.98
CA ASN A 171 9.84 -1.21 -8.02
C ASN A 171 8.96 0.04 -8.18
N PHE A 172 8.14 0.35 -7.20
CA PHE A 172 7.22 1.50 -7.27
C PHE A 172 7.95 2.85 -7.33
N GLY A 173 9.21 2.90 -6.89
CA GLY A 173 10.04 4.09 -7.01
C GLY A 173 10.21 4.59 -8.44
N ASP A 174 10.15 3.70 -9.42
CA ASP A 174 10.30 4.03 -10.85
C ASP A 174 9.03 4.68 -11.44
N TYR A 175 7.95 4.75 -10.65
CA TYR A 175 6.63 5.25 -11.03
C TYR A 175 6.25 6.57 -10.33
N GLY A 176 7.25 7.39 -9.99
CA GLY A 176 7.03 8.72 -9.39
C GLY A 176 6.70 8.70 -7.90
N ILE A 177 7.09 7.65 -7.18
CA ILE A 177 6.88 7.49 -5.75
C ILE A 177 8.22 7.67 -5.04
N PRO A 178 8.32 8.52 -3.99
CA PRO A 178 9.59 8.79 -3.28
C PRO A 178 10.02 7.63 -2.36
N GLN A 179 9.85 6.39 -2.86
CA GLN A 179 10.10 5.17 -2.09
C GLN A 179 10.54 4.02 -2.97
N LYS A 180 11.67 3.40 -2.65
CA LYS A 180 12.17 2.14 -3.23
C LYS A 180 11.40 0.96 -2.63
N ARG A 181 10.23 0.63 -3.21
CA ARG A 181 9.33 -0.45 -2.75
C ARG A 181 9.12 -1.47 -3.87
N THR A 182 9.75 -2.62 -3.76
CA THR A 182 9.59 -3.70 -4.75
C THR A 182 8.47 -4.65 -4.33
N ARG A 183 7.55 -4.92 -5.26
CA ARG A 183 6.43 -5.85 -5.09
C ARG A 183 6.30 -6.78 -6.29
N PHE A 184 5.80 -7.96 -6.02
CA PHE A 184 5.35 -8.88 -7.06
C PHE A 184 3.95 -8.49 -7.49
N ILE A 185 3.79 -8.19 -8.77
CA ILE A 185 2.49 -7.91 -9.38
C ILE A 185 2.19 -9.04 -10.34
N LEU A 186 0.97 -9.59 -10.30
CA LEU A 186 0.48 -10.58 -11.24
C LEU A 186 -0.82 -10.07 -11.85
N VAL A 187 -0.92 -10.18 -13.18
CA VAL A 187 -2.13 -9.90 -13.96
C VAL A 187 -2.63 -11.20 -14.56
N GLY A 188 -3.92 -11.44 -14.44
CA GLY A 188 -4.62 -12.56 -15.04
C GLY A 188 -5.72 -12.10 -15.98
N ILE A 189 -5.85 -12.77 -17.14
CA ILE A 189 -6.92 -12.56 -18.13
C ILE A 189 -7.65 -13.88 -18.28
N ARG A 190 -8.98 -13.88 -18.18
CA ARG A 190 -9.78 -15.11 -18.30
C ARG A 190 -9.70 -15.66 -19.72
N LYS A 191 -9.48 -16.96 -19.85
CA LYS A 191 -9.18 -17.65 -21.13
C LYS A 191 -10.34 -17.64 -22.14
N ASP A 192 -11.57 -17.51 -21.67
CA ASP A 192 -12.78 -17.51 -22.52
C ASP A 192 -13.14 -16.13 -23.08
N ILE A 193 -12.32 -15.12 -22.84
CA ILE A 193 -12.48 -13.77 -23.42
C ILE A 193 -11.82 -13.75 -24.80
N GLU A 194 -12.50 -13.13 -25.75
CA GLU A 194 -11.98 -12.90 -27.10
C GLU A 194 -10.59 -12.23 -27.05
N ASP A 195 -9.68 -12.68 -27.90
CA ASP A 195 -8.29 -12.24 -27.94
C ASP A 195 -7.50 -12.38 -26.62
N SER A 196 -7.97 -13.21 -25.69
CA SER A 196 -7.21 -13.48 -24.46
C SER A 196 -5.97 -14.32 -24.75
N SER A 197 -4.83 -13.94 -24.21
CA SER A 197 -3.58 -14.69 -24.32
C SER A 197 -2.63 -14.36 -23.18
N ILE A 198 -1.55 -15.11 -23.04
CA ILE A 198 -0.51 -14.81 -22.10
C ILE A 198 0.29 -13.57 -22.50
N GLU A 199 0.47 -13.34 -23.80
CA GLU A 199 1.13 -12.16 -24.36
C GLU A 199 0.35 -10.89 -24.00
N LYS A 200 -0.99 -10.94 -23.99
CA LYS A 200 -1.83 -9.82 -23.54
C LYS A 200 -1.63 -9.52 -22.06
N ALA A 201 -1.44 -10.54 -21.21
CA ALA A 201 -1.09 -10.35 -19.81
C ALA A 201 0.35 -9.79 -19.63
N GLN A 202 1.30 -10.19 -20.48
CA GLN A 202 2.66 -9.64 -20.51
C GLN A 202 2.67 -8.18 -20.98
N ALA A 203 1.89 -7.85 -22.01
CA ALA A 203 1.77 -6.50 -22.57
C ALA A 203 1.32 -5.47 -21.52
N PHE A 204 0.64 -5.88 -20.43
CA PHE A 204 0.36 -4.99 -19.32
C PHE A 204 1.64 -4.35 -18.77
N PHE A 205 2.68 -5.15 -18.52
CA PHE A 205 3.93 -4.67 -17.92
C PHE A 205 4.73 -3.80 -18.87
N GLU A 206 4.73 -4.12 -20.14
CA GLU A 206 5.39 -3.34 -21.20
C GLU A 206 4.72 -1.97 -21.36
N ARG A 207 3.39 -1.95 -21.45
CA ARG A 207 2.60 -0.71 -21.55
C ARG A 207 2.73 0.14 -20.29
N LEU A 208 2.73 -0.48 -19.10
CA LEU A 208 2.93 0.22 -17.83
C LEU A 208 4.28 0.93 -17.81
N GLU A 209 5.34 0.28 -18.29
CA GLU A 209 6.68 0.86 -18.36
C GLU A 209 6.78 1.98 -19.41
N GLN A 210 6.22 1.77 -20.59
CA GLN A 210 6.22 2.76 -21.69
C GLN A 210 5.42 4.02 -21.35
N ASN A 211 4.25 3.86 -20.72
CA ASN A 211 3.35 4.98 -20.43
C ASN A 211 3.75 5.80 -19.20
N ARG A 212 4.64 5.29 -18.33
CA ARG A 212 4.98 5.96 -17.04
C ARG A 212 5.47 7.39 -17.21
N PHE A 213 6.32 7.65 -18.21
CA PHE A 213 6.88 8.98 -18.47
C PHE A 213 5.79 9.99 -18.86
N GLN A 214 4.94 9.62 -19.80
CA GLN A 214 3.84 10.48 -20.25
C GLN A 214 2.85 10.75 -19.10
N PHE A 215 2.51 9.72 -18.31
CA PHE A 215 1.65 9.87 -17.14
C PHE A 215 2.24 10.84 -16.11
N LEU A 216 3.51 10.68 -15.76
CA LEU A 216 4.18 11.54 -14.78
C LEU A 216 4.35 12.96 -15.31
N GLN A 217 4.69 13.15 -16.58
CA GLN A 217 4.76 14.45 -17.23
C GLN A 217 3.40 15.17 -17.19
N GLY A 218 2.31 14.47 -17.48
CA GLY A 218 0.95 15.02 -17.37
C GLY A 218 0.59 15.50 -15.97
N LYS A 219 1.19 14.91 -14.93
CA LYS A 219 1.06 15.36 -13.54
C LYS A 219 2.18 16.33 -13.09
N LYS A 220 3.10 16.69 -13.97
CA LYS A 220 4.29 17.51 -13.68
C LYS A 220 5.19 16.89 -12.61
N LEU A 221 5.26 15.56 -12.57
CA LEU A 221 6.09 14.81 -11.64
C LEU A 221 7.37 14.30 -12.33
N THR A 222 8.42 14.08 -11.53
CA THR A 222 9.62 13.36 -11.93
C THR A 222 9.45 11.86 -11.72
N THR A 223 10.25 11.05 -12.41
CA THR A 223 10.27 9.58 -12.22
C THR A 223 10.83 9.19 -10.84
N ASN A 224 11.76 9.98 -10.31
CA ASN A 224 12.45 9.70 -9.06
C ASN A 224 12.32 10.87 -8.08
N PRO A 225 11.12 11.17 -7.56
CA PRO A 225 10.96 12.21 -6.55
C PRO A 225 11.73 11.83 -5.29
N THR A 226 12.29 12.84 -4.63
CA THR A 226 13.10 12.65 -3.42
C THR A 226 12.26 12.76 -2.15
N ILE A 227 12.84 12.40 -1.02
CA ILE A 227 12.23 12.59 0.30
C ILE A 227 11.94 14.09 0.54
N GLU A 228 12.85 14.97 0.17
CA GLU A 228 12.66 16.42 0.31
C GLU A 228 11.50 16.92 -0.57
N ASP A 229 11.37 16.41 -1.80
CA ASP A 229 10.24 16.71 -2.68
C ASP A 229 8.89 16.36 -2.04
N ALA A 230 8.87 15.31 -1.22
CA ALA A 230 7.65 14.87 -0.56
C ALA A 230 7.35 15.59 0.76
N LEU A 231 8.38 15.96 1.54
CA LEU A 231 8.22 16.27 2.97
C LEU A 231 8.60 17.70 3.37
N SER A 232 9.31 18.48 2.54
CA SER A 232 9.89 19.77 2.98
C SER A 232 8.86 20.85 3.32
N ASP A 233 7.59 20.63 3.07
CA ASP A 233 6.49 21.49 3.51
C ASP A 233 5.81 21.01 4.82
N LEU A 234 6.33 19.94 5.47
CA LEU A 234 5.81 19.32 6.69
C LEU A 234 6.76 19.45 7.90
N LEU A 235 7.74 20.36 7.86
CA LEU A 235 8.75 20.50 8.91
C LEU A 235 8.16 21.07 10.22
N SER A 236 8.74 20.64 11.35
CA SER A 236 8.33 21.09 12.70
C SER A 236 8.91 22.44 13.13
N SER A 237 9.75 23.06 12.28
CA SER A 237 10.59 24.24 12.60
C SER A 237 9.81 25.56 12.77
N ARG A 238 8.50 25.57 12.51
CA ARG A 238 7.64 26.72 12.70
C ARG A 238 6.65 26.52 13.84
N GLU A 239 5.54 27.21 13.79
CA GLU A 239 4.45 27.12 14.76
C GLU A 239 3.97 25.67 14.91
N LYS A 240 3.82 25.26 16.16
CA LYS A 240 3.23 23.98 16.54
C LYS A 240 1.87 24.23 17.15
N ILE A 241 0.94 23.35 16.80
CA ILE A 241 -0.42 23.34 17.36
C ILE A 241 -0.65 22.05 18.13
N GLU A 242 -1.63 22.01 19.01
CA GLU A 242 -2.11 20.73 19.54
C GLU A 242 -2.68 19.90 18.39
N THR A 243 -2.33 18.60 18.35
CA THR A 243 -2.81 17.70 17.31
C THR A 243 -4.33 17.56 17.41
N PRO A 244 -5.12 17.89 16.36
CA PRO A 244 -6.59 17.93 16.45
C PRO A 244 -7.24 16.59 16.85
N ASP A 245 -6.64 15.48 16.44
CA ASP A 245 -7.16 14.13 16.64
C ASP A 245 -6.31 13.29 17.62
N ARG A 246 -5.41 13.93 18.38
CA ARG A 246 -4.56 13.26 19.39
C ARG A 246 -4.22 14.19 20.55
N LYS A 247 -5.12 14.25 21.53
CA LYS A 247 -4.97 15.09 22.72
C LYS A 247 -3.60 14.95 23.40
N GLY A 248 -3.00 16.08 23.76
CA GLY A 248 -1.72 16.17 24.44
C GLY A 248 -0.50 15.89 23.54
N PHE A 249 -0.66 15.83 22.22
CA PHE A 249 0.43 15.77 21.24
C PHE A 249 0.46 17.01 20.38
N GLN A 250 1.63 17.30 19.81
CA GLN A 250 1.82 18.47 18.92
C GLN A 250 1.86 18.04 17.45
N SER A 251 1.40 18.92 16.59
CA SER A 251 1.49 18.86 15.13
C SER A 251 2.16 20.11 14.58
N GLY A 252 2.80 20.02 13.42
CA GLY A 252 3.24 21.17 12.65
C GLY A 252 2.13 21.71 11.76
N ILE A 253 2.30 22.94 11.29
CA ILE A 253 1.47 23.56 10.25
C ILE A 253 2.13 23.36 8.87
N TYR A 254 1.35 23.51 7.80
CA TYR A 254 1.88 23.50 6.44
C TYR A 254 2.82 24.67 6.16
N HIS A 255 3.99 24.37 5.56
CA HIS A 255 4.83 25.36 4.93
C HIS A 255 4.43 25.62 3.46
N ARG A 256 5.08 26.58 2.80
CA ARG A 256 4.93 26.79 1.37
C ARG A 256 5.43 25.56 0.61
N THR A 257 4.65 25.09 -0.37
CA THR A 257 5.06 23.98 -1.25
C THR A 257 6.25 24.40 -2.12
N LYS A 258 7.27 23.54 -2.18
CA LYS A 258 8.49 23.73 -2.98
C LYS A 258 8.49 22.86 -4.24
N SER A 259 7.83 21.70 -4.21
CA SER A 259 7.82 20.72 -5.29
C SER A 259 6.43 20.55 -5.92
N ASN A 260 6.39 20.00 -7.13
CA ASN A 260 5.13 19.59 -7.76
C ASN A 260 4.48 18.39 -7.05
N TYR A 261 5.30 17.54 -6.42
CA TYR A 261 4.81 16.44 -5.62
C TYR A 261 3.96 16.94 -4.44
N GLN A 262 4.44 17.92 -3.68
CA GLN A 262 3.69 18.56 -2.59
C GLN A 262 2.41 19.25 -3.10
N ARG A 263 2.49 19.93 -4.24
CA ARG A 263 1.31 20.59 -4.85
C ARG A 263 0.25 19.55 -5.23
N LEU A 264 0.67 18.40 -5.78
CA LEU A 264 -0.24 17.29 -6.10
C LEU A 264 -0.87 16.71 -4.82
N ALA A 265 -0.06 16.43 -3.79
CA ALA A 265 -0.54 15.89 -2.53
C ALA A 265 -1.57 16.80 -1.84
N ARG A 266 -1.41 18.11 -1.94
CA ARG A 266 -2.30 19.13 -1.35
C ARG A 266 -3.40 19.63 -2.28
N LYS A 267 -3.55 19.06 -3.47
CA LYS A 267 -4.46 19.60 -4.51
C LYS A 267 -5.89 19.82 -4.00
N GLU A 268 -6.43 18.91 -3.22
CA GLU A 268 -7.79 19.01 -2.65
C GLU A 268 -7.82 19.62 -1.24
N ASN A 269 -6.66 19.90 -0.63
CA ASN A 269 -6.51 20.39 0.75
C ASN A 269 -5.92 21.80 0.82
N LYS A 270 -6.16 22.64 -0.18
CA LYS A 270 -5.54 23.98 -0.29
C LYS A 270 -5.92 24.96 0.83
N LYS A 271 -7.08 24.75 1.47
CA LYS A 271 -7.61 25.64 2.51
C LYS A 271 -7.17 25.24 3.93
N ASP A 272 -6.66 24.02 4.11
CA ASP A 272 -6.27 23.53 5.43
C ASP A 272 -4.96 24.18 5.87
N LYS A 273 -4.90 24.64 7.11
CA LYS A 273 -3.69 25.22 7.70
C LYS A 273 -2.73 24.16 8.23
N PHE A 274 -3.23 22.98 8.56
CA PHE A 274 -2.46 21.89 9.16
C PHE A 274 -2.79 20.54 8.52
N PRO A 275 -1.80 19.64 8.43
CA PRO A 275 -1.98 18.30 7.88
C PRO A 275 -2.64 17.36 8.90
N ASN A 276 -3.65 16.59 8.47
CA ASN A 276 -4.19 15.52 9.30
C ASN A 276 -3.15 14.40 9.52
N SER A 277 -3.26 13.67 10.63
CA SER A 277 -2.36 12.57 11.00
C SER A 277 -0.87 12.97 11.09
N HIS A 278 -0.56 14.24 11.33
CA HIS A 278 0.80 14.78 11.44
C HIS A 278 1.22 15.01 12.90
N SER A 279 0.96 14.03 13.76
CA SER A 279 1.28 14.08 15.19
C SER A 279 2.73 13.70 15.45
N PHE A 280 3.49 14.59 16.11
CA PHE A 280 4.87 14.30 16.51
C PHE A 280 4.91 13.34 17.70
N ALA A 281 5.85 12.40 17.67
CA ALA A 281 6.10 11.52 18.81
C ALA A 281 6.70 12.31 19.98
N LYS A 282 6.32 11.97 21.20
CA LYS A 282 6.97 12.49 22.41
C LYS A 282 8.28 11.73 22.62
N GLN A 283 9.39 12.37 22.31
CA GLN A 283 10.73 11.80 22.47
C GLN A 283 11.46 12.49 23.63
N THR A 284 12.16 11.71 24.45
CA THR A 284 13.00 12.25 25.52
C THR A 284 14.23 12.94 24.96
N ALA A 285 14.85 13.85 25.70
CA ALA A 285 16.08 14.52 25.29
C ALA A 285 17.20 13.52 24.94
N LYS A 286 17.32 12.40 25.68
CA LYS A 286 18.28 11.32 25.42
C LYS A 286 18.03 10.68 24.03
N VAL A 287 16.77 10.45 23.67
CA VAL A 287 16.42 9.90 22.34
C VAL A 287 16.74 10.90 21.23
N VAL A 288 16.37 12.16 21.40
CA VAL A 288 16.66 13.23 20.41
C VAL A 288 18.17 13.35 20.17
N GLU A 289 18.98 13.37 21.23
CA GLU A 289 20.44 13.45 21.10
C GLU A 289 21.03 12.23 20.38
N ARG A 290 20.52 11.04 20.66
CA ARG A 290 20.89 9.81 19.98
C ARG A 290 20.57 9.87 18.48
N LEU A 291 19.38 10.35 18.11
CA LEU A 291 18.98 10.51 16.70
C LEU A 291 19.87 11.54 15.97
N LYS A 292 20.24 12.66 16.61
CA LYS A 292 21.21 13.63 16.06
C LYS A 292 22.53 12.97 15.73
N ARG A 293 23.09 12.17 16.65
CA ARG A 293 24.36 11.46 16.43
C ARG A 293 24.26 10.50 15.26
N VAL A 294 23.15 9.75 15.13
CA VAL A 294 22.93 8.88 13.96
C VAL A 294 22.91 9.68 12.67
N GLN A 295 22.18 10.80 12.62
CA GLN A 295 22.11 11.65 11.44
C GLN A 295 23.47 12.24 11.03
N ALA A 296 24.33 12.57 12.00
CA ALA A 296 25.64 13.17 11.77
C ALA A 296 26.66 12.18 11.19
N VAL A 297 26.58 10.89 11.55
CA VAL A 297 27.58 9.88 11.14
C VAL A 297 27.16 9.03 9.95
N THR A 298 25.96 9.25 9.40
CA THR A 298 25.45 8.46 8.28
C THR A 298 25.22 9.32 7.05
N ASN A 299 25.54 8.79 5.86
CA ASN A 299 25.42 9.51 4.58
C ASN A 299 24.44 8.88 3.60
N GLU A 300 23.78 7.78 3.96
CA GLU A 300 22.90 7.00 3.08
C GLU A 300 21.59 6.60 3.79
N CYS A 301 20.54 6.40 3.00
CA CYS A 301 19.26 5.85 3.47
C CYS A 301 19.35 4.32 3.68
N LYS A 302 20.19 3.88 4.62
CA LYS A 302 20.38 2.46 4.95
C LYS A 302 20.21 2.19 6.44
N ASN A 303 19.84 0.96 6.79
CA ASN A 303 19.83 0.53 8.19
C ASN A 303 21.24 0.65 8.77
N ILE A 304 21.38 1.33 9.90
CA ILE A 304 22.66 1.51 10.56
C ILE A 304 23.25 0.17 11.00
N SER A 305 24.60 0.10 11.04
CA SER A 305 25.32 -1.13 11.38
C SER A 305 25.06 -1.58 12.83
N THR A 306 25.30 -2.87 13.10
CA THR A 306 25.18 -3.43 14.44
C THR A 306 26.16 -2.79 15.41
N GLU A 307 27.36 -2.45 14.96
CA GLU A 307 28.41 -1.79 15.72
C GLU A 307 27.96 -0.39 16.15
N LEU A 308 27.41 0.40 15.20
CA LEU A 308 26.88 1.73 15.50
C LEU A 308 25.66 1.66 16.44
N LYS A 309 24.81 0.66 16.30
CA LYS A 309 23.70 0.42 17.24
C LYS A 309 24.18 0.17 18.66
N LYS A 310 25.21 -0.67 18.81
CA LYS A 310 25.84 -0.94 20.14
C LYS A 310 26.47 0.30 20.73
N LEU A 311 27.24 1.04 19.93
CA LEU A 311 27.91 2.29 20.35
C LEU A 311 26.90 3.34 20.85
N LEU A 312 25.73 3.43 20.23
CA LEU A 312 24.70 4.42 20.55
C LEU A 312 23.58 3.87 21.45
N ASP A 313 23.72 2.66 21.99
CA ASP A 313 22.73 2.00 22.85
C ASP A 313 21.33 1.95 22.18
N ILE A 314 21.29 1.48 20.91
CA ILE A 314 20.08 1.37 20.08
C ILE A 314 19.67 -0.10 20.02
N HIS A 315 18.45 -0.40 20.48
CA HIS A 315 17.94 -1.78 20.56
C HIS A 315 16.97 -2.17 19.43
N THR A 316 16.61 -1.22 18.54
CA THR A 316 15.73 -1.51 17.40
C THR A 316 16.46 -2.34 16.34
N GLN A 317 15.75 -3.30 15.72
CA GLN A 317 16.31 -4.12 14.64
C GLN A 317 16.61 -3.29 13.38
N VAL A 318 15.73 -2.33 13.09
CA VAL A 318 15.84 -1.42 11.95
C VAL A 318 15.88 0.00 12.46
N LEU A 319 16.81 0.81 11.95
CA LEU A 319 16.83 2.26 12.11
C LEU A 319 17.52 2.87 10.90
N VAL A 320 16.77 3.57 10.06
CA VAL A 320 17.24 4.16 8.81
C VAL A 320 17.20 5.69 8.91
N PRO A 321 18.33 6.37 8.94
CA PRO A 321 18.39 7.83 8.77
C PRO A 321 18.11 8.18 7.31
N LEU A 322 17.09 9.01 7.08
CA LEU A 322 16.72 9.43 5.73
C LEU A 322 17.60 10.56 5.23
N LYS A 323 17.74 10.72 3.91
CA LYS A 323 18.49 11.79 3.23
C LYS A 323 17.60 12.53 2.25
N ALA A 324 17.75 13.85 2.22
CA ALA A 324 16.88 14.76 1.47
C ALA A 324 16.75 14.40 -0.01
N ASN A 325 17.86 14.12 -0.67
CA ASN A 325 18.00 13.91 -2.11
C ASN A 325 17.89 12.45 -2.56
N GLU A 326 17.46 11.55 -1.68
CA GLU A 326 17.21 10.14 -2.00
C GLU A 326 15.73 9.77 -1.97
N GLN A 327 15.40 8.61 -2.50
CA GLN A 327 14.12 7.93 -2.22
C GLN A 327 14.27 7.13 -0.92
N THR A 328 13.21 7.10 -0.10
CA THR A 328 13.20 6.27 1.11
C THR A 328 13.25 4.78 0.77
N PRO A 329 13.86 3.94 1.59
CA PRO A 329 13.57 2.50 1.60
C PRO A 329 12.08 2.23 1.82
N THR A 330 11.68 0.97 1.71
CA THR A 330 10.28 0.58 1.94
C THR A 330 9.77 1.09 3.29
N VAL A 331 8.72 1.92 3.27
CA VAL A 331 7.98 2.34 4.46
C VAL A 331 7.38 1.10 5.12
N THR A 332 7.76 0.87 6.38
CA THR A 332 7.34 -0.28 7.17
C THR A 332 6.09 0.05 8.02
N SER A 333 5.59 -0.95 8.72
CA SER A 333 4.49 -0.77 9.69
C SER A 333 4.96 -0.25 11.07
N HIS A 334 6.28 -0.07 11.27
CA HIS A 334 6.85 0.34 12.54
C HIS A 334 7.27 1.80 12.49
N PRO A 335 6.76 2.66 13.38
CA PRO A 335 7.07 4.09 13.36
C PRO A 335 8.55 4.41 13.62
N ASP A 336 9.23 3.56 14.41
CA ASP A 336 10.59 3.81 14.88
C ASP A 336 11.68 3.39 13.88
N ASP A 337 11.31 2.83 12.72
CA ASP A 337 12.28 2.31 11.74
C ASP A 337 12.99 3.42 10.96
N MET A 338 12.47 4.66 10.95
CA MET A 338 12.99 5.74 10.12
C MET A 338 13.18 7.03 10.91
N ILE A 339 14.35 7.67 10.73
CA ILE A 339 14.64 9.02 11.23
C ILE A 339 14.38 10.01 10.09
N HIS A 340 13.70 11.11 10.40
CA HIS A 340 13.45 12.19 9.45
C HIS A 340 14.75 12.75 8.85
N TYR A 341 14.71 13.21 7.60
CA TYR A 341 15.93 13.55 6.84
C TYR A 341 16.70 14.77 7.38
N CYS A 342 16.05 15.70 8.10
CA CYS A 342 16.71 16.90 8.67
C CYS A 342 16.29 17.23 10.11
N GLU A 343 15.34 16.52 10.70
CA GLU A 343 14.91 16.73 12.08
C GLU A 343 15.20 15.47 12.91
N PRO A 344 15.70 15.59 14.17
CA PRO A 344 16.07 14.44 14.98
C PRO A 344 14.84 13.78 15.64
N ARG A 345 13.95 13.27 14.80
CA ARG A 345 12.70 12.60 15.17
C ARG A 345 12.35 11.49 14.18
N ILE A 346 11.42 10.63 14.57
CA ILE A 346 10.78 9.68 13.66
C ILE A 346 9.79 10.40 12.74
N LEU A 347 9.42 9.75 11.65
CA LEU A 347 8.38 10.25 10.74
C LEU A 347 7.00 10.23 11.41
N THR A 348 6.13 11.15 11.00
CA THR A 348 4.70 11.10 11.33
C THR A 348 3.94 10.20 10.36
N VAL A 349 2.69 9.84 10.70
CA VAL A 349 1.82 9.07 9.79
C VAL A 349 1.63 9.80 8.46
N ARG A 350 1.42 11.14 8.48
CA ARG A 350 1.27 11.95 7.26
C ARG A 350 2.52 11.92 6.39
N GLU A 351 3.69 12.00 6.97
CA GLU A 351 4.95 11.89 6.24
C GLU A 351 5.10 10.51 5.60
N CYS A 352 4.83 9.43 6.33
CA CYS A 352 4.80 8.08 5.77
C CYS A 352 3.77 7.96 4.63
N ALA A 353 2.59 8.56 4.79
CA ALA A 353 1.53 8.55 3.79
C ALA A 353 1.95 9.31 2.51
N ARG A 354 2.65 10.47 2.65
CA ARG A 354 3.24 11.19 1.52
C ARG A 354 4.26 10.34 0.77
N LEU A 355 5.14 9.64 1.49
CA LEU A 355 6.11 8.70 0.90
C LEU A 355 5.45 7.50 0.20
N GLN A 356 4.20 7.21 0.52
CA GLN A 356 3.34 6.22 -0.14
C GLN A 356 2.38 6.84 -1.16
N SER A 357 2.57 8.12 -1.54
CA SER A 357 1.74 8.87 -2.49
C SER A 357 0.26 9.06 -2.12
N PHE A 358 -0.11 8.93 -0.86
CA PHE A 358 -1.45 9.32 -0.44
C PHE A 358 -1.60 10.85 -0.49
N PRO A 359 -2.71 11.37 -1.03
CA PRO A 359 -3.01 12.79 -0.97
C PRO A 359 -3.38 13.21 0.46
N ASP A 360 -3.20 14.50 0.78
CA ASP A 360 -3.38 15.00 2.15
C ASP A 360 -4.84 15.01 2.62
N TRP A 361 -5.79 15.03 1.69
CA TRP A 361 -7.21 14.92 2.01
C TRP A 361 -7.61 13.52 2.50
N PHE A 362 -6.75 12.50 2.29
CA PHE A 362 -7.01 11.13 2.74
C PHE A 362 -6.70 11.01 4.23
N GLU A 363 -7.70 10.68 5.03
CA GLU A 363 -7.66 10.69 6.49
C GLU A 363 -7.59 9.27 7.05
N PHE A 364 -6.51 8.96 7.76
CA PHE A 364 -6.37 7.68 8.45
C PHE A 364 -7.14 7.73 9.77
N GLN A 365 -7.91 6.69 10.04
CA GLN A 365 -8.77 6.58 11.23
C GLN A 365 -8.12 5.73 12.32
N ASP A 366 -8.69 5.79 13.52
CA ASP A 366 -8.30 5.04 14.71
C ASP A 366 -6.92 5.44 15.30
N LYS A 367 -6.31 4.54 16.06
CA LYS A 367 -5.08 4.80 16.83
C LYS A 367 -3.87 5.06 15.92
N TYR A 368 -2.99 5.94 16.34
CA TYR A 368 -1.71 6.18 15.67
C TYR A 368 -0.78 4.96 15.76
N THR A 369 -0.66 4.41 16.97
CA THR A 369 0.22 3.28 17.29
C THR A 369 -0.48 2.32 18.24
N THR A 370 0.01 1.10 18.28
CA THR A 370 -0.39 0.11 19.28
C THR A 370 0.84 -0.60 19.81
N GLY A 371 0.81 -1.05 21.05
CA GLY A 371 1.95 -1.66 21.74
C GLY A 371 1.66 -3.08 22.25
N GLY A 372 2.72 -3.80 22.64
CA GLY A 372 2.64 -5.10 23.29
C GLY A 372 1.86 -6.15 22.47
N LYS A 373 1.03 -6.94 23.15
CA LYS A 373 0.23 -8.03 22.55
C LYS A 373 -0.79 -7.54 21.49
N LEU A 374 -1.24 -6.28 21.61
CA LEU A 374 -2.20 -5.70 20.67
C LEU A 374 -1.64 -5.49 19.27
N ARG A 375 -0.31 -5.39 19.10
CA ARG A 375 0.34 -5.28 17.76
C ARG A 375 -0.03 -6.40 16.78
N LYS A 376 -0.42 -7.57 17.29
CA LYS A 376 -0.84 -8.70 16.45
C LYS A 376 -2.33 -8.66 16.08
N LYS A 377 -3.12 -7.84 16.77
CA LYS A 377 -4.59 -7.78 16.64
C LYS A 377 -5.08 -6.50 15.99
N GLU A 378 -4.38 -5.39 16.20
CA GLU A 378 -4.79 -4.07 15.73
C GLU A 378 -3.92 -3.62 14.55
N VAL A 379 -4.53 -2.83 13.66
CA VAL A 379 -3.90 -2.24 12.48
C VAL A 379 -3.91 -0.71 12.62
N PRO A 380 -3.01 -0.12 13.45
CA PRO A 380 -2.93 1.32 13.67
C PRO A 380 -2.50 2.05 12.39
N ARG A 381 -2.63 3.38 12.35
CA ARG A 381 -2.39 4.23 11.18
C ARG A 381 -1.04 3.97 10.49
N TYR A 382 0.06 3.83 11.25
CA TYR A 382 1.37 3.48 10.67
C TYR A 382 1.35 2.14 9.93
N THR A 383 0.67 1.14 10.50
CA THR A 383 0.54 -0.18 9.86
C THR A 383 -0.34 -0.10 8.63
N GLN A 384 -1.43 0.67 8.65
CA GLN A 384 -2.29 0.90 7.48
C GLN A 384 -1.47 1.49 6.32
N VAL A 385 -0.68 2.53 6.58
CA VAL A 385 0.18 3.17 5.59
C VAL A 385 1.24 2.19 5.08
N GLY A 386 1.96 1.50 5.98
CA GLY A 386 3.06 0.60 5.61
C GLY A 386 2.62 -0.60 4.76
N ASN A 387 1.38 -1.09 4.96
CA ASN A 387 0.83 -2.20 4.21
C ASN A 387 0.24 -1.80 2.85
N ALA A 388 -0.04 -0.51 2.64
CA ALA A 388 -0.76 -0.05 1.46
C ALA A 388 0.04 -0.19 0.15
N ILE A 389 -0.68 -0.36 -0.94
CA ILE A 389 -0.20 -0.12 -2.31
C ILE A 389 -0.29 1.40 -2.56
N PRO A 390 0.79 2.04 -3.05
CA PRO A 390 0.77 3.47 -3.35
C PRO A 390 -0.31 3.86 -4.38
N PRO A 391 -1.21 4.80 -4.06
CA PRO A 391 -2.29 5.21 -4.96
C PRO A 391 -1.81 5.68 -6.34
N LEU A 392 -0.67 6.38 -6.41
CA LEU A 392 -0.13 6.86 -7.69
C LEU A 392 0.30 5.73 -8.63
N PHE A 393 0.84 4.62 -8.08
CA PHE A 393 1.13 3.41 -8.85
C PHE A 393 -0.17 2.71 -9.26
N ALA A 394 -1.10 2.56 -8.33
CA ALA A 394 -2.38 1.92 -8.60
C ALA A 394 -3.21 2.67 -9.66
N GLU A 395 -3.10 4.01 -9.74
CA GLU A 395 -3.72 4.81 -10.79
C GLU A 395 -3.11 4.48 -12.16
N GLN A 396 -1.78 4.42 -12.27
CA GLN A 396 -1.09 4.04 -13.52
C GLN A 396 -1.46 2.63 -13.96
N ALA A 397 -1.43 1.67 -13.03
CA ALA A 397 -1.85 0.28 -13.30
C ALA A 397 -3.31 0.22 -13.76
N GLY A 398 -4.21 0.94 -13.09
CA GLY A 398 -5.63 0.99 -13.43
C GLY A 398 -5.92 1.52 -14.84
N LEU A 399 -5.17 2.52 -15.30
CA LEU A 399 -5.29 3.04 -16.67
C LEU A 399 -4.89 2.00 -17.74
N ILE A 400 -3.82 1.23 -17.46
CA ILE A 400 -3.37 0.17 -18.39
C ILE A 400 -4.32 -1.03 -18.36
N LEU A 401 -4.83 -1.42 -17.17
CA LEU A 401 -5.78 -2.53 -17.04
C LEU A 401 -7.06 -2.32 -17.87
N LYS A 402 -7.53 -1.07 -18.04
CA LYS A 402 -8.64 -0.74 -18.93
C LYS A 402 -8.38 -1.08 -20.41
N GLN A 403 -7.14 -1.08 -20.84
CA GLN A 403 -6.75 -1.35 -22.22
C GLN A 403 -6.65 -2.86 -22.53
N LEU A 404 -6.87 -3.71 -21.53
CA LEU A 404 -6.83 -5.17 -21.69
C LEU A 404 -8.21 -5.80 -21.93
N ILE A 405 -9.29 -5.00 -21.82
CA ILE A 405 -10.68 -5.45 -21.93
C ILE A 405 -11.39 -4.77 -23.07
#